data_878bc1ecbcf9c95cacd5cda92b1ebdf0
#
_entry.id   878bc1ecbcf9c95cacd5cda92b1ebdf0
#
_cell.length_a   1.000
_cell.length_b   1.000
_cell.length_c   1.000
_cell.angle_alpha   90.00
_cell.angle_beta   90.00
_cell.angle_gamma   90.00
#
_symmetry.space_group_name_H-M   'P 1'
#
loop_
_entity.id
_entity.type
_entity.pdbx_description
1 polymer ?
#
loop_
_entity_poly.entity_id
_entity_poly.type
_entity_poly.pdbx_seq_one_letter_code
_entity_poly.pdbx_strand_id
1 'polypeptide(L)'
;MCYKEEVQKKNGDKLQRRFEEDSVPKFIQTYFINIKSKKGAINYYIAIKDLLLWLMDKKIIDKTSLKDITPEDFYEVESEDVTLYLDNKEQSGMSPTTLETRKNIFSSFWKYLKRTKKCPVKENIIADVSYKGISSNNNIIKKFPSETQLKNMEEKIMKKKDEFIRVRNLIILRVLKGTGLRESELAGLDMSDLYLNEDIPYIKTIRKGKFREREAVPVYLTGDATSAIKEWLEYRSGLKNIIDMDAVFFNKNGKRLNENNIQDIFTTYGYGVTPHMIRHWYATVMANTGNLAFTQQQLGHSSVNTTVNNYTNGIYGMKDVLANM
;
A
#
# COMPACT_ATOMS: atom_id res chain seq x y z
N MET A 1 -3.12 2.11 -22.17
CA MET A 1 -3.45 2.40 -20.75
C MET A 1 -2.53 1.53 -19.92
N CYS A 2 -1.74 2.12 -19.02
CA CYS A 2 -0.84 1.30 -18.19
C CYS A 2 -1.61 0.53 -17.11
N TYR A 3 -0.98 -0.53 -16.58
CA TYR A 3 -1.61 -1.40 -15.57
C TYR A 3 -2.19 -0.64 -14.37
N LYS A 4 -1.51 0.41 -13.89
CA LYS A 4 -2.03 1.21 -12.76
C LYS A 4 -3.29 2.01 -13.11
N GLU A 5 -3.40 2.50 -14.32
CA GLU A 5 -4.63 3.17 -14.80
C GLU A 5 -5.80 2.19 -14.87
N GLU A 6 -5.55 0.96 -15.35
CA GLU A 6 -6.58 -0.11 -15.37
C GLU A 6 -7.04 -0.47 -13.95
N VAL A 7 -6.11 -0.63 -13.01
CA VAL A 7 -6.44 -0.90 -11.60
C VAL A 7 -7.24 0.25 -10.99
N GLN A 8 -6.91 1.51 -11.31
CA GLN A 8 -7.69 2.66 -10.86
C GLN A 8 -9.11 2.64 -11.42
N LYS A 9 -9.27 2.35 -12.72
CA LYS A 9 -10.58 2.22 -13.36
C LYS A 9 -11.40 1.12 -12.71
N LYS A 10 -10.85 -0.10 -12.59
CA LYS A 10 -11.53 -1.23 -11.91
C LYS A 10 -11.98 -0.91 -10.48
N ASN A 11 -11.13 -0.21 -9.72
CA ASN A 11 -11.50 0.22 -8.38
C ASN A 11 -12.56 1.33 -8.38
N GLY A 12 -12.56 2.22 -9.38
CA GLY A 12 -13.60 3.22 -9.60
C GLY A 12 -14.95 2.56 -9.85
N ASP A 13 -15.00 1.60 -10.77
CA ASP A 13 -16.21 0.83 -11.10
C ASP A 13 -16.73 0.04 -9.89
N LYS A 14 -15.82 -0.56 -9.11
CA LYS A 14 -16.17 -1.25 -7.86
C LYS A 14 -16.76 -0.31 -6.81
N LEU A 15 -16.22 0.90 -6.69
CA LEU A 15 -16.75 1.92 -5.77
C LEU A 15 -18.14 2.37 -6.20
N GLN A 16 -18.32 2.64 -7.50
CA GLN A 16 -19.60 3.04 -8.06
C GLN A 16 -20.69 1.98 -7.82
N ARG A 17 -20.37 0.70 -8.08
CA ARG A 17 -21.29 -0.41 -7.79
C ARG A 17 -21.72 -0.45 -6.33
N ARG A 18 -20.80 -0.24 -5.39
CA ARG A 18 -21.13 -0.17 -3.95
C ARG A 18 -22.07 0.99 -3.62
N PHE A 19 -21.89 2.14 -4.28
CA PHE A 19 -22.81 3.27 -4.09
C PHE A 19 -24.22 2.94 -4.56
N GLU A 20 -24.35 2.20 -5.66
CA GLU A 20 -25.63 1.75 -6.21
C GLU A 20 -26.29 0.71 -5.30
N GLU A 21 -25.54 -0.34 -4.91
CA GLU A 21 -26.01 -1.40 -4.00
C GLU A 21 -26.49 -0.84 -2.67
N ASP A 22 -25.77 0.11 -2.10
CA ASP A 22 -26.09 0.73 -0.82
C ASP A 22 -27.00 1.97 -0.95
N SER A 23 -27.37 2.36 -2.16
CA SER A 23 -28.18 3.56 -2.48
C SER A 23 -27.65 4.83 -1.81
N VAL A 24 -26.33 5.04 -1.87
CA VAL A 24 -25.64 6.12 -1.14
C VAL A 24 -26.05 7.50 -1.68
N PRO A 25 -26.39 8.50 -0.82
CA PRO A 25 -26.74 9.85 -1.26
C PRO A 25 -25.62 10.54 -2.05
N LYS A 26 -26.00 11.32 -3.07
CA LYS A 26 -25.03 11.98 -3.98
C LYS A 26 -24.02 12.88 -3.26
N PHE A 27 -24.41 13.58 -2.21
CA PHE A 27 -23.49 14.44 -1.47
C PHE A 27 -22.38 13.62 -0.78
N ILE A 28 -22.69 12.41 -0.28
CA ILE A 28 -21.71 11.49 0.29
C ILE A 28 -20.83 10.91 -0.84
N GLN A 29 -21.43 10.49 -1.98
CA GLN A 29 -20.66 9.98 -3.13
C GLN A 29 -19.62 10.99 -3.62
N THR A 30 -19.96 12.29 -3.65
CA THR A 30 -19.11 13.38 -4.11
C THR A 30 -17.79 13.46 -3.32
N TYR A 31 -17.82 13.18 -2.03
CA TYR A 31 -16.60 13.11 -1.22
C TYR A 31 -15.61 12.07 -1.76
N PHE A 32 -16.09 10.87 -2.05
CA PHE A 32 -15.22 9.76 -2.50
C PHE A 32 -14.72 9.93 -3.93
N ILE A 33 -15.53 10.56 -4.80
CA ILE A 33 -15.15 10.82 -6.20
C ILE A 33 -13.87 11.67 -6.27
N ASN A 34 -13.70 12.62 -5.35
CA ASN A 34 -12.55 13.52 -5.27
C ASN A 34 -11.28 12.87 -4.70
N ILE A 35 -11.35 11.66 -4.14
CA ILE A 35 -10.19 10.95 -3.63
C ILE A 35 -9.40 10.35 -4.81
N LYS A 36 -8.13 10.78 -4.97
CA LYS A 36 -7.28 10.35 -6.10
C LYS A 36 -7.13 8.83 -6.20
N SER A 37 -6.82 8.17 -5.08
CA SER A 37 -6.68 6.72 -5.05
C SER A 37 -8.03 6.05 -4.92
N LYS A 38 -8.52 5.36 -5.95
CA LYS A 38 -9.82 4.66 -5.89
C LYS A 38 -9.81 3.48 -4.91
N LYS A 39 -8.66 2.80 -4.74
CA LYS A 39 -8.47 1.81 -3.65
C LYS A 39 -8.59 2.48 -2.27
N GLY A 40 -7.99 3.67 -2.10
CA GLY A 40 -8.15 4.48 -0.88
C GLY A 40 -9.58 4.92 -0.66
N ALA A 41 -10.28 5.37 -1.71
CA ALA A 41 -11.68 5.76 -1.64
C ALA A 41 -12.60 4.61 -1.19
N ILE A 42 -12.34 3.38 -1.65
CA ILE A 42 -13.06 2.17 -1.18
C ILE A 42 -12.85 1.96 0.33
N ASN A 43 -11.61 2.08 0.81
CA ASN A 43 -11.31 1.90 2.24
C ASN A 43 -11.98 2.99 3.09
N TYR A 44 -11.97 4.23 2.60
CA TYR A 44 -12.66 5.35 3.24
C TYR A 44 -14.17 5.11 3.29
N TYR A 45 -14.73 4.63 2.16
CA TYR A 45 -16.15 4.30 2.10
C TYR A 45 -16.54 3.23 3.12
N ILE A 46 -15.76 2.14 3.22
CA ILE A 46 -16.01 1.09 4.20
C ILE A 46 -16.02 1.64 5.63
N ALA A 47 -15.05 2.50 5.98
CA ALA A 47 -14.96 3.08 7.31
C ALA A 47 -16.13 4.04 7.62
N ILE A 48 -16.48 4.91 6.67
CA ILE A 48 -17.58 5.87 6.84
C ILE A 48 -18.93 5.15 6.86
N LYS A 49 -19.14 4.17 5.97
CA LYS A 49 -20.36 3.35 5.99
C LYS A 49 -20.55 2.65 7.34
N ASP A 50 -19.49 2.06 7.88
CA ASP A 50 -19.55 1.37 9.18
C ASP A 50 -19.90 2.33 10.33
N LEU A 51 -19.37 3.56 10.32
CA LEU A 51 -19.78 4.61 11.27
C LEU A 51 -21.25 5.00 11.09
N LEU A 52 -21.71 5.28 9.86
CA LEU A 52 -23.07 5.68 9.59
C LEU A 52 -24.09 4.62 10.03
N LEU A 53 -23.81 3.35 9.74
CA LEU A 53 -24.66 2.24 10.17
C LEU A 53 -24.72 2.13 11.71
N TRP A 54 -23.61 2.37 12.41
CA TRP A 54 -23.57 2.39 13.85
C TRP A 54 -24.37 3.58 14.44
N LEU A 55 -24.24 4.78 13.86
CA LEU A 55 -25.00 5.96 14.28
C LEU A 55 -26.52 5.76 14.10
N MET A 56 -26.91 5.07 13.03
CA MET A 56 -28.32 4.70 12.80
C MET A 56 -28.79 3.63 13.81
N ASP A 57 -27.99 2.61 14.11
CA ASP A 57 -28.29 1.58 15.12
C ASP A 57 -28.53 2.21 16.51
N LYS A 58 -27.73 3.22 16.85
CA LYS A 58 -27.87 3.99 18.10
C LYS A 58 -28.95 5.07 18.07
N LYS A 59 -29.66 5.23 16.95
CA LYS A 59 -30.69 6.26 16.73
C LYS A 59 -30.17 7.70 16.89
N ILE A 60 -28.88 7.93 16.76
CA ILE A 60 -28.27 9.26 16.68
C ILE A 60 -28.67 9.88 15.34
N ILE A 61 -28.59 9.10 14.26
CA ILE A 61 -29.20 9.40 12.98
C ILE A 61 -30.49 8.59 12.89
N ASP A 62 -31.66 9.23 13.00
CA ASP A 62 -32.98 8.57 12.98
C ASP A 62 -33.40 8.24 11.53
N LYS A 63 -32.67 7.33 10.90
CA LYS A 63 -32.94 6.80 9.57
C LYS A 63 -32.80 5.28 9.58
N THR A 64 -33.51 4.62 8.66
CA THR A 64 -33.52 3.16 8.50
C THR A 64 -32.66 2.69 7.33
N SER A 65 -32.24 3.60 6.44
CA SER A 65 -31.43 3.29 5.26
C SER A 65 -30.47 4.44 4.93
N LEU A 66 -29.29 4.09 4.39
CA LEU A 66 -28.31 5.08 3.94
C LEU A 66 -28.87 6.08 2.92
N LYS A 67 -29.81 5.63 2.06
CA LYS A 67 -30.45 6.48 1.03
C LYS A 67 -31.21 7.67 1.61
N ASP A 68 -31.68 7.53 2.85
CA ASP A 68 -32.54 8.53 3.51
C ASP A 68 -31.70 9.55 4.31
N ILE A 69 -30.40 9.37 4.41
CA ILE A 69 -29.48 10.29 5.10
C ILE A 69 -29.37 11.58 4.31
N THR A 70 -29.58 12.69 4.99
CA THR A 70 -29.49 14.06 4.49
C THR A 70 -28.30 14.79 5.13
N PRO A 71 -27.87 15.94 4.59
CA PRO A 71 -26.83 16.74 5.22
C PRO A 71 -27.19 17.22 6.63
N GLU A 72 -28.46 17.41 6.91
CA GLU A 72 -29.00 17.88 8.19
C GLU A 72 -28.79 16.84 9.31
N ASP A 73 -28.85 15.56 9.01
CA ASP A 73 -28.66 14.48 9.98
C ASP A 73 -27.26 14.50 10.65
N PHE A 74 -26.27 15.15 10.04
CA PHE A 74 -24.92 15.29 10.61
C PHE A 74 -24.81 16.42 11.64
N TYR A 75 -25.85 17.26 11.78
CA TYR A 75 -25.88 18.32 12.78
C TYR A 75 -26.00 17.76 14.20
N GLU A 76 -26.74 16.66 14.34
CA GLU A 76 -27.01 16.02 15.63
C GLU A 76 -25.85 15.10 16.10
N VAL A 77 -24.85 14.86 15.26
CA VAL A 77 -23.72 13.98 15.62
C VAL A 77 -22.68 14.76 16.38
N GLU A 78 -22.33 14.31 17.59
CA GLU A 78 -21.38 14.91 18.48
C GLU A 78 -20.03 14.15 18.53
N SER A 79 -19.00 14.77 19.10
CA SER A 79 -17.67 14.16 19.27
C SER A 79 -17.71 12.91 20.16
N GLU A 80 -18.59 12.93 21.16
CA GLU A 80 -18.86 11.84 22.09
C GLU A 80 -19.39 10.58 21.37
N ASP A 81 -20.24 10.76 20.38
CA ASP A 81 -20.79 9.63 19.60
C ASP A 81 -19.68 8.91 18.84
N VAL A 82 -18.77 9.68 18.24
CA VAL A 82 -17.63 9.11 17.52
C VAL A 82 -16.65 8.47 18.49
N THR A 83 -16.46 9.03 19.69
CA THR A 83 -15.64 8.44 20.75
C THR A 83 -16.22 7.08 21.16
N LEU A 84 -17.53 7.00 21.45
CA LEU A 84 -18.22 5.75 21.79
C LEU A 84 -18.13 4.71 20.67
N TYR A 85 -18.24 5.14 19.40
CA TYR A 85 -18.04 4.24 18.26
C TYR A 85 -16.64 3.64 18.25
N LEU A 86 -15.59 4.46 18.44
CA LEU A 86 -14.20 4.00 18.42
C LEU A 86 -13.91 3.04 19.59
N ASP A 87 -14.41 3.35 20.79
CA ASP A 87 -14.30 2.50 21.97
C ASP A 87 -15.00 1.14 21.75
N ASN A 88 -16.20 1.15 21.18
CA ASN A 88 -16.92 -0.08 20.84
C ASN A 88 -16.14 -0.95 19.84
N LYS A 89 -15.51 -0.34 18.84
CA LYS A 89 -14.70 -1.06 17.86
C LYS A 89 -13.39 -1.60 18.47
N GLU A 90 -12.79 -0.89 19.42
CA GLU A 90 -11.63 -1.37 20.17
C GLU A 90 -11.98 -2.60 21.03
N GLN A 91 -13.08 -2.54 21.75
CA GLN A 91 -13.60 -3.67 22.53
C GLN A 91 -13.94 -4.87 21.64
N SER A 92 -14.34 -4.64 20.39
CA SER A 92 -14.57 -5.68 19.38
C SER A 92 -13.27 -6.23 18.75
N GLY A 93 -12.10 -5.81 19.22
CA GLY A 93 -10.78 -6.32 18.81
C GLY A 93 -10.15 -5.56 17.62
N MET A 94 -10.66 -4.38 17.24
CA MET A 94 -10.00 -3.57 16.21
C MET A 94 -8.72 -2.95 16.75
N SER A 95 -7.63 -3.04 15.97
CA SER A 95 -6.33 -2.53 16.42
C SER A 95 -6.32 -1.00 16.57
N PRO A 96 -5.60 -0.45 17.57
CA PRO A 96 -5.49 1.00 17.78
C PRO A 96 -5.01 1.76 16.54
N THR A 97 -4.07 1.20 15.76
CA THR A 97 -3.61 1.80 14.49
C THR A 97 -4.73 1.91 13.46
N THR A 98 -5.61 0.91 13.40
CA THR A 98 -6.79 0.94 12.50
C THR A 98 -7.78 1.99 12.94
N LEU A 99 -8.01 2.12 14.25
CA LEU A 99 -8.90 3.13 14.83
C LEU A 99 -8.40 4.54 14.60
N GLU A 100 -7.11 4.78 14.78
CA GLU A 100 -6.48 6.07 14.45
C GLU A 100 -6.63 6.42 12.96
N THR A 101 -6.47 5.41 12.09
CA THR A 101 -6.72 5.59 10.65
C THR A 101 -8.17 5.95 10.39
N ARG A 102 -9.15 5.30 11.05
CA ARG A 102 -10.58 5.63 10.94
C ARG A 102 -10.87 7.04 11.44
N LYS A 103 -10.33 7.45 12.60
CA LYS A 103 -10.45 8.82 13.11
C LYS A 103 -9.99 9.84 12.07
N ASN A 104 -8.84 9.61 11.44
CA ASN A 104 -8.32 10.49 10.39
C ASN A 104 -9.23 10.54 9.15
N ILE A 105 -9.83 9.41 8.76
CA ILE A 105 -10.80 9.33 7.66
C ILE A 105 -12.05 10.15 8.03
N PHE A 106 -12.57 10.00 9.23
CA PHE A 106 -13.74 10.76 9.70
C PHE A 106 -13.45 12.26 9.75
N SER A 107 -12.29 12.66 10.27
CA SER A 107 -11.84 14.06 10.25
C SER A 107 -11.83 14.64 8.82
N SER A 108 -11.33 13.88 7.85
CA SER A 108 -11.35 14.27 6.44
C SER A 108 -12.78 14.44 5.89
N PHE A 109 -13.69 13.54 6.28
CA PHE A 109 -15.09 13.59 5.86
C PHE A 109 -15.83 14.78 6.49
N TRP A 110 -15.65 15.05 7.79
CA TRP A 110 -16.23 16.23 8.45
C TRP A 110 -15.71 17.55 7.88
N LYS A 111 -14.42 17.62 7.53
CA LYS A 111 -13.86 18.77 6.79
C LYS A 111 -14.52 18.98 5.43
N TYR A 112 -14.92 17.91 4.75
CA TYR A 112 -15.68 18.00 3.51
C TYR A 112 -17.11 18.49 3.78
N LEU A 113 -17.83 17.92 4.75
CA LEU A 113 -19.18 18.35 5.14
C LEU A 113 -19.22 19.85 5.47
N LYS A 114 -18.29 20.33 6.30
CA LYS A 114 -18.16 21.77 6.64
C LYS A 114 -18.03 22.68 5.42
N ARG A 115 -17.40 22.22 4.34
CA ARG A 115 -17.24 22.99 3.10
C ARG A 115 -18.42 22.91 2.15
N THR A 116 -19.35 22.01 2.41
CA THR A 116 -20.51 21.77 1.56
C THR A 116 -21.60 22.77 1.91
N LYS A 117 -21.92 23.70 0.97
CA LYS A 117 -22.83 24.83 1.20
C LYS A 117 -24.22 24.47 1.76
N LYS A 118 -24.69 23.27 1.48
CA LYS A 118 -26.02 22.77 1.94
C LYS A 118 -25.95 21.97 3.25
N CYS A 119 -24.76 21.77 3.81
CA CYS A 119 -24.60 21.02 5.06
C CYS A 119 -24.52 22.00 6.24
N PRO A 120 -25.32 21.81 7.31
CA PRO A 120 -25.33 22.70 8.47
C PRO A 120 -24.11 22.55 9.39
N VAL A 121 -23.25 21.54 9.15
CA VAL A 121 -22.04 21.27 9.94
C VAL A 121 -21.09 22.47 9.88
N LYS A 122 -20.85 23.12 11.03
CA LYS A 122 -20.02 24.33 11.13
C LYS A 122 -18.57 24.03 11.50
N GLU A 123 -18.30 22.89 12.14
CA GLU A 123 -17.00 22.54 12.67
C GLU A 123 -16.66 21.07 12.43
N ASN A 124 -15.39 20.71 12.65
CA ASN A 124 -14.94 19.35 12.55
C ASN A 124 -14.90 18.73 13.95
N ILE A 125 -16.03 18.16 14.37
CA ILE A 125 -16.21 17.53 15.68
C ILE A 125 -15.16 16.44 15.99
N ILE A 126 -14.51 15.88 14.97
CA ILE A 126 -13.51 14.84 15.15
C ILE A 126 -12.22 15.39 15.79
N ALA A 127 -12.03 16.72 15.79
CA ALA A 127 -10.93 17.35 16.49
C ALA A 127 -11.00 17.11 18.03
N ASP A 128 -12.22 17.06 18.57
CA ASP A 128 -12.51 16.92 19.98
C ASP A 128 -12.73 15.47 20.44
N VAL A 129 -12.65 14.52 19.51
CA VAL A 129 -12.77 13.08 19.82
C VAL A 129 -11.65 12.62 20.74
N SER A 130 -12.01 12.16 21.94
CA SER A 130 -11.08 11.76 23.01
C SER A 130 -10.47 10.37 22.83
N TYR A 131 -10.25 9.90 21.59
CA TYR A 131 -9.57 8.64 21.36
C TYR A 131 -8.06 8.82 21.49
N LYS A 132 -7.47 8.20 22.51
CA LYS A 132 -6.03 8.12 22.69
C LYS A 132 -5.49 6.90 21.93
N GLY A 133 -5.22 7.05 20.66
CA GLY A 133 -4.49 6.05 19.87
C GLY A 133 -3.11 5.75 20.45
N ILE A 134 -2.38 4.84 19.84
CA ILE A 134 -0.99 4.56 20.21
C ILE A 134 -0.22 5.88 20.10
N SER A 135 0.35 6.34 21.22
CA SER A 135 1.28 7.47 21.22
C SER A 135 2.33 7.26 20.15
N SER A 136 2.50 8.24 19.27
CA SER A 136 3.51 8.24 18.20
C SER A 136 4.96 8.12 18.70
N ASN A 137 5.15 8.17 20.01
CA ASN A 137 6.46 8.03 20.68
C ASN A 137 6.91 6.57 20.89
N ASN A 138 6.11 5.58 20.56
CA ASN A 138 6.64 4.25 20.44
C ASN A 138 7.55 4.22 19.20
N ASN A 139 8.87 4.33 19.44
CA ASN A 139 9.89 3.95 18.47
C ASN A 139 9.60 2.52 18.04
N ILE A 140 8.74 2.37 17.04
CA ILE A 140 8.50 1.05 16.43
C ILE A 140 9.82 0.68 15.78
N ILE A 141 10.60 -0.16 16.49
CA ILE A 141 11.81 -0.75 15.93
C ILE A 141 11.36 -1.48 14.68
N LYS A 142 11.68 -0.92 13.51
CA LYS A 142 11.33 -1.54 12.25
C LYS A 142 12.04 -2.88 12.18
N LYS A 143 11.25 -3.94 12.07
CA LYS A 143 11.80 -5.29 11.91
C LYS A 143 12.43 -5.39 10.53
N PHE A 144 13.72 -5.70 10.49
CA PHE A 144 14.44 -6.09 9.28
C PHE A 144 14.48 -7.61 9.20
N PRO A 145 14.50 -8.19 8.01
CA PRO A 145 14.75 -9.61 7.89
C PRO A 145 16.21 -9.89 8.29
N SER A 146 16.46 -10.90 9.10
CA SER A 146 17.80 -11.40 9.33
C SER A 146 18.30 -12.14 8.07
N GLU A 147 19.62 -12.23 7.90
CA GLU A 147 20.21 -13.03 6.81
C GLU A 147 19.74 -14.49 6.87
N THR A 148 19.64 -15.06 8.06
CA THR A 148 19.10 -16.41 8.26
C THR A 148 17.67 -16.53 7.76
N GLN A 149 16.79 -15.54 8.02
CA GLN A 149 15.43 -15.56 7.51
C GLN A 149 15.40 -15.48 5.97
N LEU A 150 16.22 -14.63 5.38
CA LEU A 150 16.33 -14.51 3.91
C LEU A 150 16.81 -15.82 3.30
N LYS A 151 17.88 -16.42 3.85
CA LYS A 151 18.41 -17.71 3.42
C LYS A 151 17.37 -18.82 3.53
N ASN A 152 16.68 -18.92 4.67
CA ASN A 152 15.63 -19.91 4.87
C ASN A 152 14.48 -19.74 3.88
N MET A 153 14.12 -18.49 3.54
CA MET A 153 13.12 -18.21 2.52
C MET A 153 13.56 -18.69 1.14
N GLU A 154 14.81 -18.38 0.73
CA GLU A 154 15.39 -18.83 -0.52
C GLU A 154 15.41 -20.36 -0.61
N GLU A 155 15.90 -21.04 0.43
CA GLU A 155 15.95 -22.51 0.50
C GLU A 155 14.53 -23.13 0.40
N LYS A 156 13.55 -22.54 1.04
CA LYS A 156 12.16 -23.03 0.96
C LYS A 156 11.58 -22.85 -0.43
N ILE A 157 11.87 -21.74 -1.11
CA ILE A 157 11.48 -21.54 -2.50
C ILE A 157 12.17 -22.58 -3.39
N MET A 158 13.46 -22.82 -3.20
CA MET A 158 14.25 -23.79 -3.98
C MET A 158 13.75 -25.24 -3.83
N LYS A 159 13.18 -25.62 -2.70
CA LYS A 159 12.56 -26.94 -2.46
C LYS A 159 11.23 -27.13 -3.19
N LYS A 160 10.66 -26.09 -3.82
CA LYS A 160 9.39 -26.22 -4.56
C LYS A 160 9.62 -27.08 -5.81
N LYS A 161 8.84 -28.17 -5.94
CA LYS A 161 8.92 -29.09 -7.10
C LYS A 161 8.54 -28.41 -8.42
N ASP A 162 7.60 -27.50 -8.35
CA ASP A 162 7.14 -26.74 -9.52
C ASP A 162 8.21 -25.72 -9.93
N GLU A 163 8.82 -25.97 -11.07
CA GLU A 163 9.94 -25.18 -11.58
C GLU A 163 9.53 -23.73 -11.88
N PHE A 164 8.38 -23.51 -12.53
CA PHE A 164 7.90 -22.18 -12.83
C PHE A 164 7.73 -21.33 -11.56
N ILE A 165 7.09 -21.91 -10.52
CA ILE A 165 6.89 -21.21 -9.24
C ILE A 165 8.23 -20.96 -8.56
N ARG A 166 9.13 -21.94 -8.59
CA ARG A 166 10.47 -21.85 -7.99
C ARG A 166 11.26 -20.72 -8.62
N VAL A 167 11.45 -20.75 -9.94
CA VAL A 167 12.21 -19.73 -10.68
C VAL A 167 11.59 -18.36 -10.48
N ARG A 168 10.31 -18.20 -10.77
CA ARG A 168 9.63 -16.91 -10.64
C ARG A 168 9.75 -16.30 -9.24
N ASN A 169 9.50 -17.08 -8.19
CA ASN A 169 9.50 -16.56 -6.83
C ASN A 169 10.91 -16.20 -6.35
N LEU A 170 11.92 -16.97 -6.75
CA LEU A 170 13.32 -16.64 -6.45
C LEU A 170 13.73 -15.33 -7.13
N ILE A 171 13.40 -15.17 -8.39
CA ILE A 171 13.67 -13.94 -9.14
C ILE A 171 12.96 -12.73 -8.51
N ILE A 172 11.68 -12.87 -8.16
CA ILE A 172 10.91 -11.81 -7.46
C ILE A 172 11.63 -11.38 -6.16
N LEU A 173 12.09 -12.34 -5.36
CA LEU A 173 12.81 -12.04 -4.12
C LEU A 173 14.11 -11.27 -4.41
N ARG A 174 14.93 -11.73 -5.38
CA ARG A 174 16.19 -11.08 -5.78
C ARG A 174 15.96 -9.67 -6.31
N VAL A 175 14.93 -9.47 -7.14
CA VAL A 175 14.56 -8.14 -7.64
C VAL A 175 14.14 -7.20 -6.51
N LEU A 176 13.30 -7.66 -5.58
CA LEU A 176 12.90 -6.84 -4.43
C LEU A 176 14.09 -6.49 -3.53
N LYS A 177 15.01 -7.42 -3.31
CA LYS A 177 16.25 -7.19 -2.55
C LYS A 177 17.15 -6.15 -3.24
N GLY A 178 17.25 -6.18 -4.56
CA GLY A 178 18.15 -5.31 -5.32
C GLY A 178 17.55 -3.98 -5.77
N THR A 179 16.26 -3.70 -5.47
CA THR A 179 15.58 -2.48 -5.92
C THR A 179 14.81 -1.76 -4.82
N GLY A 180 14.40 -2.47 -3.79
CA GLY A 180 13.50 -1.94 -2.76
C GLY A 180 12.11 -1.55 -3.29
N LEU A 181 11.65 -2.11 -4.42
CA LEU A 181 10.31 -1.85 -4.96
C LEU A 181 9.21 -2.22 -3.98
N ARG A 182 8.06 -1.52 -4.08
CA ARG A 182 6.82 -1.98 -3.45
C ARG A 182 6.19 -3.09 -4.27
N GLU A 183 5.36 -3.93 -3.64
CA GLU A 183 4.64 -5.01 -4.32
C GLU A 183 3.85 -4.52 -5.52
N SER A 184 3.17 -3.36 -5.36
CA SER A 184 2.39 -2.76 -6.44
C SER A 184 3.24 -2.18 -7.57
N GLU A 185 4.48 -1.78 -7.28
CA GLU A 185 5.43 -1.30 -8.26
C GLU A 185 5.99 -2.48 -9.07
N LEU A 186 6.34 -3.58 -8.40
CA LEU A 186 6.79 -4.81 -9.05
C LEU A 186 5.68 -5.47 -9.90
N ALA A 187 4.47 -5.58 -9.35
CA ALA A 187 3.32 -6.16 -10.05
C ALA A 187 2.93 -5.36 -11.31
N GLY A 188 3.20 -4.05 -11.28
CA GLY A 188 2.86 -3.14 -12.37
C GLY A 188 3.92 -3.03 -13.48
N LEU A 189 5.02 -3.79 -13.42
CA LEU A 189 6.07 -3.71 -14.44
C LEU A 189 5.60 -4.34 -15.76
N ASP A 190 5.78 -3.58 -16.83
CA ASP A 190 5.63 -4.03 -18.21
C ASP A 190 7.01 -4.35 -18.83
N MET A 191 7.01 -5.18 -19.86
CA MET A 191 8.24 -5.51 -20.59
C MET A 191 8.92 -4.25 -21.16
N SER A 192 8.14 -3.25 -21.56
CA SER A 192 8.61 -1.95 -22.04
C SER A 192 9.24 -1.06 -20.95
N ASP A 193 9.06 -1.41 -19.67
CA ASP A 193 9.67 -0.67 -18.55
C ASP A 193 11.12 -1.10 -18.27
N LEU A 194 11.62 -2.13 -18.93
CA LEU A 194 12.94 -2.74 -18.67
C LEU A 194 14.02 -2.12 -19.56
N TYR A 195 15.00 -1.47 -18.97
CA TYR A 195 16.18 -0.84 -19.62
C TYR A 195 17.44 -1.55 -19.11
N LEU A 196 17.64 -2.81 -19.55
CA LEU A 196 18.69 -3.69 -19.01
C LEU A 196 20.02 -3.62 -19.74
N ASN A 197 20.07 -2.95 -20.89
CA ASN A 197 21.27 -2.84 -21.73
C ASN A 197 21.92 -1.44 -21.68
N GLU A 198 21.40 -0.59 -20.78
CA GLU A 198 22.01 0.73 -20.52
C GLU A 198 23.30 0.55 -19.69
N ASP A 199 24.20 1.54 -19.73
CA ASP A 199 25.43 1.57 -18.93
C ASP A 199 25.13 1.37 -17.43
N ILE A 200 24.05 1.98 -16.96
CA ILE A 200 23.47 1.78 -15.64
C ILE A 200 22.06 1.21 -15.81
N PRO A 201 21.87 -0.11 -15.69
CA PRO A 201 20.57 -0.73 -15.88
C PRO A 201 19.51 -0.19 -14.92
N TYR A 202 18.32 0.06 -15.43
CA TYR A 202 17.20 0.55 -14.64
C TYR A 202 15.86 0.01 -15.16
N ILE A 203 14.85 0.16 -14.36
CA ILE A 203 13.44 -0.05 -14.73
C ILE A 203 12.67 1.24 -14.52
N LYS A 204 11.64 1.49 -15.32
CA LYS A 204 10.67 2.56 -15.05
C LYS A 204 9.54 2.03 -14.20
N THR A 205 9.10 2.80 -13.22
CA THR A 205 7.94 2.44 -12.39
C THR A 205 7.14 3.67 -11.96
N ILE A 206 5.84 3.47 -11.81
CA ILE A 206 4.93 4.50 -11.33
C ILE A 206 4.85 4.41 -9.80
N ARG A 207 5.24 5.46 -9.09
CA ARG A 207 5.30 5.50 -7.63
C ARG A 207 3.91 5.56 -6.98
N LYS A 208 3.84 5.25 -5.69
CA LYS A 208 2.61 5.38 -4.89
C LYS A 208 2.04 6.80 -4.99
N GLY A 209 0.72 6.91 -5.23
CA GLY A 209 0.03 8.18 -5.40
C GLY A 209 0.11 8.78 -6.81
N LYS A 210 0.83 8.11 -7.72
CA LYS A 210 0.89 8.40 -9.16
C LYS A 210 0.19 7.27 -9.92
N PHE A 211 -0.41 7.56 -11.05
CA PHE A 211 -1.27 6.60 -11.74
C PHE A 211 -1.10 6.60 -13.26
N ARG A 212 -0.42 7.58 -13.83
CA ARG A 212 -0.27 7.74 -15.28
C ARG A 212 1.13 7.33 -15.72
N GLU A 213 1.25 6.72 -16.88
CA GLU A 213 2.53 6.29 -17.48
C GLU A 213 3.58 7.42 -17.53
N ARG A 214 3.19 8.64 -17.92
CA ARG A 214 4.06 9.82 -17.92
C ARG A 214 4.63 10.20 -16.55
N GLU A 215 4.14 9.59 -15.48
CA GLU A 215 4.61 9.82 -14.12
C GLU A 215 5.60 8.73 -13.67
N ALA A 216 5.96 7.80 -14.57
CA ALA A 216 6.95 6.77 -14.30
C ALA A 216 8.34 7.38 -14.09
N VAL A 217 9.09 6.85 -13.17
CA VAL A 217 10.44 7.28 -12.82
C VAL A 217 11.41 6.09 -12.83
N PRO A 218 12.70 6.33 -13.13
CA PRO A 218 13.69 5.27 -13.11
C PRO A 218 13.94 4.75 -11.68
N VAL A 219 14.20 3.45 -11.59
CA VAL A 219 14.73 2.74 -10.43
C VAL A 219 15.93 1.94 -10.92
N TYR A 220 17.11 2.29 -10.45
CA TYR A 220 18.34 1.63 -10.86
C TYR A 220 18.46 0.25 -10.21
N LEU A 221 19.05 -0.67 -10.95
CA LEU A 221 19.18 -2.07 -10.56
C LEU A 221 20.58 -2.34 -10.01
N THR A 222 20.64 -3.14 -8.95
CA THR A 222 21.91 -3.78 -8.57
C THR A 222 22.29 -4.83 -9.62
N GLY A 223 23.55 -5.22 -9.67
CA GLY A 223 24.03 -6.28 -10.57
C GLY A 223 23.27 -7.60 -10.39
N ASP A 224 22.96 -7.97 -9.12
CA ASP A 224 22.18 -9.17 -8.84
C ASP A 224 20.71 -9.07 -9.35
N ALA A 225 20.07 -7.92 -9.16
CA ALA A 225 18.72 -7.71 -9.68
C ALA A 225 18.68 -7.70 -11.22
N THR A 226 19.69 -7.11 -11.86
CA THR A 226 19.83 -7.12 -13.32
C THR A 226 19.99 -8.54 -13.85
N SER A 227 20.88 -9.33 -13.25
CA SER A 227 21.10 -10.74 -13.60
C SER A 227 19.83 -11.56 -13.39
N ALA A 228 19.12 -11.34 -12.27
CA ALA A 228 17.87 -12.02 -11.96
C ALA A 228 16.79 -11.73 -13.00
N ILE A 229 16.63 -10.48 -13.43
CA ILE A 229 15.64 -10.13 -14.47
C ILE A 229 16.03 -10.78 -15.81
N LYS A 230 17.31 -10.76 -16.20
CA LYS A 230 17.76 -11.40 -17.45
C LYS A 230 17.50 -12.91 -17.42
N GLU A 231 17.82 -13.59 -16.33
CA GLU A 231 17.50 -15.00 -16.10
C GLU A 231 16.01 -15.30 -16.23
N TRP A 232 15.16 -14.43 -15.66
CA TRP A 232 13.72 -14.54 -15.79
C TRP A 232 13.24 -14.39 -17.24
N LEU A 233 13.77 -13.41 -17.98
CA LEU A 233 13.38 -13.16 -19.37
C LEU A 233 13.78 -14.34 -20.28
N GLU A 234 14.95 -14.93 -20.06
CA GLU A 234 15.37 -16.15 -20.77
C GLU A 234 14.41 -17.31 -20.47
N TYR A 235 14.14 -17.59 -19.20
CA TYR A 235 13.17 -18.62 -18.81
C TYR A 235 11.78 -18.36 -19.38
N ARG A 236 11.31 -17.10 -19.32
CA ARG A 236 10.03 -16.66 -19.83
C ARG A 236 9.88 -16.88 -21.33
N SER A 237 10.95 -16.72 -22.11
CA SER A 237 10.94 -16.87 -23.57
C SER A 237 10.57 -18.29 -24.02
N GLY A 238 10.81 -19.29 -23.19
CA GLY A 238 10.44 -20.69 -23.44
C GLY A 238 8.99 -21.04 -23.07
N LEU A 239 8.24 -20.11 -22.45
CA LEU A 239 6.87 -20.38 -21.98
C LEU A 239 5.82 -20.07 -23.08
N LYS A 240 4.84 -20.98 -23.26
CA LYS A 240 3.85 -20.86 -24.33
C LYS A 240 2.51 -20.24 -23.93
N ASN A 241 2.16 -20.24 -22.64
CA ASN A 241 0.81 -19.89 -22.16
C ASN A 241 0.79 -18.55 -21.41
N ILE A 242 1.33 -17.49 -22.02
CA ILE A 242 1.31 -16.16 -21.46
C ILE A 242 0.10 -15.40 -22.03
N ILE A 243 -0.85 -15.03 -21.17
CA ILE A 243 -2.04 -14.27 -21.59
C ILE A 243 -1.72 -12.76 -21.59
N ASP A 244 -1.09 -12.26 -20.54
CA ASP A 244 -0.64 -10.86 -20.46
C ASP A 244 0.82 -10.79 -20.93
N MET A 245 1.00 -10.55 -22.22
CA MET A 245 2.32 -10.49 -22.85
C MET A 245 3.15 -9.29 -22.39
N ASP A 246 2.51 -8.23 -21.94
CA ASP A 246 3.18 -7.02 -21.45
C ASP A 246 3.71 -7.21 -20.03
N ALA A 247 3.08 -8.06 -19.23
CA ALA A 247 3.48 -8.29 -17.85
C ALA A 247 4.88 -8.90 -17.74
N VAL A 248 5.76 -8.30 -16.92
CA VAL A 248 7.03 -8.94 -16.58
C VAL A 248 6.78 -10.21 -15.77
N PHE A 249 5.96 -10.14 -14.72
CA PHE A 249 5.65 -11.29 -13.86
C PHE A 249 4.18 -11.71 -13.97
N PHE A 250 3.94 -13.01 -14.08
CA PHE A 250 2.61 -13.58 -14.22
C PHE A 250 2.45 -14.90 -13.42
N ASN A 251 1.21 -15.34 -13.26
CA ASN A 251 0.88 -16.61 -12.61
C ASN A 251 0.88 -17.78 -13.61
N LYS A 252 0.67 -19.00 -13.13
CA LYS A 252 0.60 -20.22 -13.98
C LYS A 252 -0.43 -20.15 -15.10
N ASN A 253 -1.46 -19.34 -14.92
CA ASN A 253 -2.49 -19.14 -15.92
C ASN A 253 -2.14 -18.03 -16.93
N GLY A 254 -0.89 -17.58 -16.97
CA GLY A 254 -0.42 -16.53 -17.87
C GLY A 254 -0.93 -15.12 -17.58
N LYS A 255 -1.64 -14.91 -16.46
CA LYS A 255 -2.18 -13.61 -16.07
C LYS A 255 -1.20 -12.88 -15.15
N ARG A 256 -1.05 -11.57 -15.34
CA ARG A 256 -0.23 -10.68 -14.51
C ARG A 256 -0.42 -10.96 -13.01
N LEU A 257 0.68 -10.94 -12.26
CA LEU A 257 0.61 -10.93 -10.81
C LEU A 257 0.04 -9.59 -10.31
N ASN A 258 -0.70 -9.66 -9.21
CA ASN A 258 -1.13 -8.49 -8.46
C ASN A 258 -0.40 -8.41 -7.11
N GLU A 259 -0.63 -7.33 -6.36
CA GLU A 259 -0.03 -7.12 -5.04
C GLU A 259 -0.24 -8.32 -4.09
N ASN A 260 -1.45 -8.89 -4.06
CA ASN A 260 -1.78 -9.99 -3.16
C ASN A 260 -0.99 -11.25 -3.54
N ASN A 261 -0.82 -11.54 -4.83
CA ASN A 261 -0.02 -12.69 -5.26
C ASN A 261 1.45 -12.58 -4.80
N ILE A 262 2.01 -11.37 -4.79
CA ILE A 262 3.37 -11.14 -4.28
C ILE A 262 3.38 -11.31 -2.76
N GLN A 263 2.39 -10.76 -2.06
CA GLN A 263 2.24 -10.92 -0.62
C GLN A 263 2.11 -12.41 -0.23
N ASP A 264 1.37 -13.21 -1.01
CA ASP A 264 1.20 -14.65 -0.79
C ASP A 264 2.53 -15.42 -0.88
N ILE A 265 3.46 -14.98 -1.74
CA ILE A 265 4.82 -15.57 -1.79
C ILE A 265 5.50 -15.41 -0.43
N PHE A 266 5.44 -14.22 0.16
CA PHE A 266 6.07 -13.94 1.44
C PHE A 266 5.34 -14.63 2.60
N THR A 267 4.02 -14.67 2.57
CA THR A 267 3.23 -15.42 3.58
C THR A 267 3.57 -16.91 3.54
N THR A 268 3.75 -17.47 2.34
CA THR A 268 4.02 -18.92 2.16
C THR A 268 5.46 -19.28 2.49
N TYR A 269 6.43 -18.46 2.11
CA TYR A 269 7.86 -18.83 2.15
C TYR A 269 8.69 -18.00 3.14
N GLY A 270 8.18 -16.85 3.61
CA GLY A 270 8.98 -15.79 4.20
C GLY A 270 9.33 -15.95 5.67
N TYR A 271 8.80 -16.94 6.41
CA TYR A 271 9.07 -17.07 7.85
C TYR A 271 8.89 -15.76 8.64
N GLY A 272 7.80 -15.02 8.35
CA GLY A 272 7.51 -13.72 8.93
C GLY A 272 8.17 -12.52 8.21
N VAL A 273 9.01 -12.74 7.20
CA VAL A 273 9.50 -11.69 6.31
C VAL A 273 8.35 -11.20 5.43
N THR A 274 8.27 -9.89 5.22
CA THR A 274 7.30 -9.26 4.32
C THR A 274 8.03 -8.47 3.22
N PRO A 275 7.40 -8.20 2.07
CA PRO A 275 8.00 -7.34 1.04
C PRO A 275 8.39 -5.96 1.59
N HIS A 276 7.61 -5.43 2.52
CA HIS A 276 7.89 -4.13 3.15
C HIS A 276 9.15 -4.17 4.03
N MET A 277 9.40 -5.30 4.71
CA MET A 277 10.65 -5.51 5.47
C MET A 277 11.87 -5.57 4.53
N ILE A 278 11.75 -6.23 3.36
CA ILE A 278 12.81 -6.24 2.34
C ILE A 278 13.10 -4.81 1.87
N ARG A 279 12.07 -4.04 1.59
CA ARG A 279 12.23 -2.64 1.19
C ARG A 279 12.90 -1.79 2.28
N HIS A 280 12.57 -1.99 3.56
CA HIS A 280 13.23 -1.32 4.67
C HIS A 280 14.69 -1.73 4.77
N TRP A 281 14.99 -3.01 4.63
CA TRP A 281 16.36 -3.52 4.59
C TRP A 281 17.16 -2.86 3.45
N TYR A 282 16.66 -2.88 2.22
CA TYR A 282 17.29 -2.22 1.08
C TYR A 282 17.54 -0.73 1.35
N ALA A 283 16.53 -0.04 1.90
CA ALA A 283 16.64 1.38 2.22
C ALA A 283 17.74 1.68 3.25
N THR A 284 17.89 0.83 4.26
CA THR A 284 18.93 0.96 5.29
C THR A 284 20.33 0.69 4.68
N VAL A 285 20.46 -0.36 3.89
CA VAL A 285 21.72 -0.65 3.19
C VAL A 285 22.13 0.52 2.31
N MET A 286 21.22 1.05 1.49
CA MET A 286 21.50 2.19 0.60
C MET A 286 21.78 3.49 1.37
N ALA A 287 21.08 3.76 2.47
CA ALA A 287 21.34 4.94 3.29
C ALA A 287 22.73 4.91 3.93
N ASN A 288 23.22 3.72 4.29
CA ASN A 288 24.55 3.52 4.88
C ASN A 288 25.69 3.73 3.86
N THR A 289 25.42 3.72 2.54
CA THR A 289 26.41 4.13 1.52
C THR A 289 26.70 5.65 1.53
N GLY A 290 25.98 6.41 2.36
CA GLY A 290 26.17 7.86 2.52
C GLY A 290 25.42 8.74 1.52
N ASN A 291 24.78 8.16 0.50
CA ASN A 291 24.03 8.94 -0.49
C ASN A 291 22.52 8.93 -0.21
N LEU A 292 22.10 9.72 0.78
CA LEU A 292 20.69 9.83 1.18
C LEU A 292 19.79 10.38 0.06
N ALA A 293 20.28 11.29 -0.76
CA ALA A 293 19.52 11.86 -1.87
C ALA A 293 19.21 10.78 -2.92
N PHE A 294 20.19 9.98 -3.28
CA PHE A 294 19.99 8.84 -4.18
C PHE A 294 19.02 7.81 -3.58
N THR A 295 19.21 7.48 -2.29
CA THR A 295 18.30 6.56 -1.57
C THR A 295 16.85 7.07 -1.59
N GLN A 296 16.64 8.35 -1.35
CA GLN A 296 15.32 8.98 -1.42
C GLN A 296 14.71 8.84 -2.82
N GLN A 297 15.47 9.14 -3.86
CA GLN A 297 15.04 9.03 -5.26
C GLN A 297 14.70 7.57 -5.60
N GLN A 298 15.58 6.63 -5.27
CA GLN A 298 15.41 5.18 -5.48
C GLN A 298 14.15 4.65 -4.83
N LEU A 299 13.84 5.09 -3.62
CA LEU A 299 12.64 4.68 -2.89
C LEU A 299 11.40 5.49 -3.23
N GLY A 300 11.54 6.63 -3.90
CA GLY A 300 10.41 7.53 -4.19
C GLY A 300 9.76 8.07 -2.92
N HIS A 301 10.57 8.48 -1.94
CA HIS A 301 10.09 9.16 -0.74
C HIS A 301 9.85 10.64 -1.06
N SER A 302 8.70 11.16 -0.66
CA SER A 302 8.33 12.57 -0.90
C SER A 302 9.14 13.57 -0.06
N SER A 303 9.85 13.10 0.99
CA SER A 303 10.64 13.92 1.89
C SER A 303 11.91 13.18 2.32
N VAL A 304 13.03 13.91 2.36
CA VAL A 304 14.32 13.43 2.93
C VAL A 304 14.15 13.04 4.38
N ASN A 305 13.35 13.79 5.14
CA ASN A 305 13.05 13.49 6.54
C ASN A 305 12.45 12.09 6.72
N THR A 306 11.67 11.61 5.74
CA THR A 306 11.15 10.24 5.77
C THR A 306 12.29 9.21 5.64
N THR A 307 13.33 9.51 4.87
CA THR A 307 14.50 8.64 4.73
C THR A 307 15.37 8.74 5.99
N VAL A 308 15.68 9.95 6.46
CA VAL A 308 16.49 10.18 7.66
C VAL A 308 15.84 9.57 8.90
N ASN A 309 14.60 9.95 9.23
CA ASN A 309 13.91 9.47 10.43
C ASN A 309 13.64 7.96 10.43
N ASN A 310 13.59 7.37 9.26
CA ASN A 310 13.28 5.96 9.12
C ASN A 310 14.51 5.05 9.14
N TYR A 311 15.70 5.55 8.77
CA TYR A 311 16.86 4.71 8.48
C TYR A 311 18.15 5.11 9.18
N THR A 312 18.24 6.34 9.71
CA THR A 312 19.43 6.80 10.45
C THR A 312 19.34 6.60 11.97
N ASN A 313 18.16 6.39 12.53
CA ASN A 313 17.93 6.19 13.97
C ASN A 313 18.00 4.71 14.40
N GLY A 314 18.38 3.79 13.53
CA GLY A 314 18.46 2.36 13.85
C GLY A 314 19.85 1.95 14.30
N ILE A 315 19.98 1.55 15.58
CA ILE A 315 21.20 0.94 16.17
C ILE A 315 21.70 -0.30 15.37
N TYR A 316 20.86 -0.88 14.52
CA TYR A 316 21.21 -2.01 13.67
C TYR A 316 22.16 -1.65 12.51
N GLY A 317 22.08 -0.44 11.97
CA GLY A 317 22.97 -0.01 10.89
C GLY A 317 24.44 0.10 11.29
N MET A 318 24.71 0.38 12.55
CA MET A 318 26.09 0.56 13.00
C MET A 318 26.81 -0.79 13.25
N LYS A 319 26.10 -1.79 13.76
CA LYS A 319 26.67 -3.13 13.97
C LYS A 319 26.97 -3.85 12.66
N ASP A 320 26.07 -3.75 11.67
CA ASP A 320 26.26 -4.41 10.38
C ASP A 320 27.31 -3.70 9.51
N VAL A 321 27.40 -2.37 9.62
CA VAL A 321 28.48 -1.59 8.97
C VAL A 321 29.84 -1.89 9.59
N LEU A 322 29.92 -1.99 10.91
CA LEU A 322 31.19 -2.30 11.60
C LEU A 322 31.63 -3.78 11.44
N ALA A 323 30.69 -4.68 11.18
CA ALA A 323 30.98 -6.09 10.90
C ALA A 323 31.47 -6.35 9.47
N ASN A 324 31.25 -5.39 8.55
CA ASN A 324 31.65 -5.48 7.13
C ASN A 324 32.78 -4.50 6.75
N MET A 325 33.35 -3.78 7.72
CA MET A 325 34.61 -3.02 7.62
C MET A 325 35.79 -3.82 8.15
#